data_6d8b70e94c1a847e01ef444ef49a5ce5
#
_entry.id   6d8b70e94c1a847e01ef444ef49a5ce5
#
_cell.length_a   1.000
_cell.length_b   1.000
_cell.length_c   1.000
_cell.angle_alpha   90.00
_cell.angle_beta   90.00
_cell.angle_gamma   90.00
#
_symmetry.space_group_name_H-M   'P 1'
#
loop_
_entity.id
_entity.type
_entity.pdbx_description
1 polymer ?
#
loop_
_entity_poly.entity_id
_entity_poly.type
_entity_poly.pdbx_seq_one_letter_code
_entity_poly.pdbx_strand_id
1 'polypeptide(L)'
;VTYKNGHTTEVNGNPFGMNTSLGFSGTGDVNGYATTLFVQTMDQFGGMTSGSLAVDLGDMGKITFDQGTGAGGISTIDDKTPSANEEVWDGLDAVTGDSNGLVGGGNGGAFVYANSYGDTAFTGQLTKGASNNASDDATSGEGSTGTSWDFALTNASLAEGMNAGVGYGQIATAMTSGQNADNESEHMTAFVTYSVGMVTAGAQMSWVEDASAGGDSEEATGWGLAVNLMDGLSVSYGEREIEHQKHNLTTEDQEGIAVAYTMGAAKITFQNNETSANGGTAGTNDE
;
A
#
# COMPACT_ATOMS: atom_id res chain seq x y z
N VAL A 1 2.74 17.49 13.37
CA VAL A 1 4.12 17.50 13.92
C VAL A 1 4.45 16.10 14.34
N THR A 2 5.53 15.57 13.82
CA THR A 2 5.98 14.19 14.07
C THR A 2 7.28 14.23 14.84
N TYR A 3 7.43 13.31 15.78
CA TYR A 3 8.69 12.99 16.43
C TYR A 3 9.01 11.54 16.10
N LYS A 4 10.18 11.28 15.55
CA LYS A 4 10.68 9.92 15.29
C LYS A 4 11.97 9.74 16.10
N ASN A 5 12.04 8.64 16.83
CA ASN A 5 13.22 8.18 17.51
C ASN A 5 13.17 6.64 17.52
N GLY A 6 14.24 6.01 17.23
CA GLY A 6 14.32 4.57 17.12
C GLY A 6 15.02 4.23 15.81
N HIS A 7 16.29 4.24 15.84
CA HIS A 7 17.17 3.86 14.77
C HIS A 7 18.37 3.16 15.35
N THR A 8 18.87 2.13 14.70
CA THR A 8 20.15 1.50 15.04
C THR A 8 21.32 2.49 14.97
N THR A 9 21.13 3.61 14.27
CA THR A 9 22.09 4.71 14.22
C THR A 9 21.50 5.92 14.93
N GLU A 10 22.17 6.39 15.98
CA GLU A 10 21.76 7.57 16.73
C GLU A 10 21.77 8.79 15.81
N VAL A 11 20.59 9.33 15.53
CA VAL A 11 20.43 10.50 14.66
C VAL A 11 20.47 11.77 15.50
N ASN A 12 21.57 12.51 15.42
CA ASN A 12 21.71 13.83 16.03
C ASN A 12 21.04 14.89 15.14
N GLY A 13 19.84 15.33 15.48
CA GLY A 13 19.12 16.34 14.73
C GLY A 13 17.81 16.78 15.39
N ASN A 14 17.06 17.61 14.71
CA ASN A 14 15.73 17.99 15.14
C ASN A 14 14.72 16.89 14.78
N PRO A 15 14.16 16.15 15.75
CA PRO A 15 13.23 15.06 15.47
C PRO A 15 11.81 15.55 15.14
N PHE A 16 11.56 16.85 15.18
CA PHE A 16 10.26 17.42 14.88
C PHE A 16 10.16 17.83 13.42
N GLY A 17 9.10 17.38 12.76
CA GLY A 17 8.78 17.72 11.38
C GLY A 17 7.31 18.11 11.20
N MET A 18 6.99 18.73 10.09
CA MET A 18 5.65 19.06 9.69
C MET A 18 5.54 18.91 8.17
N ASN A 19 4.54 18.18 7.71
CA ASN A 19 4.21 18.12 6.28
C ASN A 19 3.60 19.44 5.82
N THR A 20 4.07 19.98 4.72
CA THR A 20 3.64 21.25 4.12
C THR A 20 3.16 21.08 2.67
N SER A 21 2.68 19.90 2.28
CA SER A 21 2.05 19.67 0.97
C SER A 21 0.67 20.32 0.88
N LEU A 22 0.27 20.69 -0.34
CA LEU A 22 -1.06 21.21 -0.64
C LEU A 22 -1.76 20.31 -1.66
N GLY A 23 -3.01 19.94 -1.33
CA GLY A 23 -3.93 19.28 -2.25
C GLY A 23 -5.01 20.24 -2.73
N PHE A 24 -5.35 20.19 -4.01
CA PHE A 24 -6.45 20.91 -4.62
C PHE A 24 -7.44 19.91 -5.21
N SER A 25 -8.73 20.13 -4.92
CA SER A 25 -9.81 19.32 -5.45
C SER A 25 -10.83 20.22 -6.13
N GLY A 26 -11.27 19.84 -7.31
CA GLY A 26 -12.33 20.51 -8.04
C GLY A 26 -13.36 19.50 -8.54
N THR A 27 -14.64 19.84 -8.44
CA THR A 27 -15.75 19.01 -8.94
C THR A 27 -16.56 19.78 -9.96
N GLY A 28 -17.09 19.06 -10.95
CA GLY A 28 -17.96 19.63 -11.98
C GLY A 28 -18.85 18.56 -12.61
N ASP A 29 -19.70 18.95 -13.53
CA ASP A 29 -20.51 18.06 -14.36
C ASP A 29 -20.02 18.11 -15.81
N VAL A 30 -19.85 16.96 -16.41
CA VAL A 30 -19.53 16.82 -17.83
C VAL A 30 -20.57 15.92 -18.48
N ASN A 31 -21.50 16.51 -19.23
CA ASN A 31 -22.59 15.81 -19.91
C ASN A 31 -23.47 14.96 -18.98
N GLY A 32 -23.73 15.42 -17.75
CA GLY A 32 -24.54 14.71 -16.76
C GLY A 32 -23.76 13.75 -15.87
N TYR A 33 -22.44 13.66 -16.02
CA TYR A 33 -21.58 12.84 -15.19
C TYR A 33 -20.76 13.70 -14.21
N ALA A 34 -20.84 13.38 -12.93
CA ALA A 34 -20.04 14.06 -11.92
C ALA A 34 -18.54 13.76 -12.16
N THR A 35 -17.77 14.83 -12.26
CA THR A 35 -16.33 14.73 -12.57
C THR A 35 -15.54 15.41 -11.46
N THR A 36 -14.49 14.77 -10.99
CA THR A 36 -13.60 15.29 -9.94
C THR A 36 -12.16 15.31 -10.43
N LEU A 37 -11.51 16.45 -10.27
CA LEU A 37 -10.06 16.61 -10.46
C LEU A 37 -9.41 16.77 -9.08
N PHE A 38 -8.30 16.05 -8.86
CA PHE A 38 -7.43 16.22 -7.70
C PHE A 38 -5.99 16.39 -8.16
N VAL A 39 -5.24 17.28 -7.50
CA VAL A 39 -3.80 17.46 -7.68
C VAL A 39 -3.15 17.79 -6.35
N GLN A 40 -1.94 17.29 -6.13
CA GLN A 40 -1.18 17.50 -4.88
C GLN A 40 0.26 17.88 -5.16
N THR A 41 0.81 18.79 -4.35
CA THR A 41 2.23 19.13 -4.38
C THR A 41 3.05 18.20 -3.49
N MET A 42 4.35 18.11 -3.77
CA MET A 42 5.32 17.55 -2.82
C MET A 42 5.35 18.34 -1.52
N ASP A 43 5.94 17.76 -0.49
CA ASP A 43 6.26 18.47 0.74
C ASP A 43 7.10 19.72 0.44
N GLN A 44 6.93 20.76 1.26
CA GLN A 44 7.56 22.08 1.11
C GLN A 44 7.27 22.76 -0.25
N PHE A 45 6.09 22.51 -0.82
CA PHE A 45 5.64 23.09 -2.10
C PHE A 45 6.59 22.80 -3.28
N GLY A 46 7.24 21.65 -3.26
CA GLY A 46 8.01 21.14 -4.40
C GLY A 46 7.13 20.93 -5.63
N GLY A 47 7.59 20.13 -6.56
CA GLY A 47 6.81 19.76 -7.76
C GLY A 47 5.49 19.08 -7.43
N MET A 48 4.72 18.72 -8.46
CA MET A 48 3.52 17.88 -8.30
C MET A 48 3.92 16.46 -7.94
N THR A 49 3.28 15.85 -6.93
CA THR A 49 3.49 14.44 -6.58
C THR A 49 2.48 13.54 -7.25
N SER A 50 1.23 13.95 -7.23
CA SER A 50 0.12 13.09 -7.65
C SER A 50 -1.05 13.90 -8.17
N GLY A 51 -1.90 13.24 -8.94
CA GLY A 51 -3.14 13.82 -9.42
C GLY A 51 -4.06 12.75 -9.98
N SER A 52 -5.36 13.04 -10.01
CA SER A 52 -6.34 12.15 -10.61
C SER A 52 -7.49 12.91 -11.26
N LEU A 53 -8.09 12.29 -12.29
CA LEU A 53 -9.31 12.75 -12.91
C LEU A 53 -10.32 11.59 -12.86
N ALA A 54 -11.39 11.76 -12.10
CA ALA A 54 -12.42 10.76 -11.93
C ALA A 54 -13.73 11.19 -12.59
N VAL A 55 -14.43 10.24 -13.22
CA VAL A 55 -15.77 10.39 -13.78
C VAL A 55 -16.68 9.34 -13.14
N ASP A 56 -17.72 9.79 -12.46
CA ASP A 56 -18.73 8.93 -11.85
C ASP A 56 -19.85 8.66 -12.87
N LEU A 57 -20.03 7.38 -13.21
CA LEU A 57 -21.02 6.89 -14.16
C LEU A 57 -22.31 6.40 -13.47
N GLY A 58 -22.51 6.76 -12.19
CA GLY A 58 -23.63 6.30 -11.37
C GLY A 58 -23.55 4.78 -11.14
N ASP A 59 -24.66 4.06 -11.39
CA ASP A 59 -24.74 2.60 -11.19
C ASP A 59 -23.72 1.79 -12.02
N MET A 60 -23.12 2.41 -13.03
CA MET A 60 -22.06 1.78 -13.83
C MET A 60 -20.67 1.91 -13.19
N GLY A 61 -20.56 2.53 -12.02
CA GLY A 61 -19.31 2.70 -11.32
C GLY A 61 -18.53 3.97 -11.69
N LYS A 62 -17.27 4.01 -11.30
CA LYS A 62 -16.38 5.17 -11.46
C LYS A 62 -15.15 4.78 -12.26
N ILE A 63 -14.80 5.61 -13.22
CA ILE A 63 -13.53 5.52 -13.95
C ILE A 63 -12.63 6.66 -13.49
N THR A 64 -11.39 6.34 -13.15
CA THR A 64 -10.40 7.33 -12.75
C THR A 64 -9.13 7.15 -13.59
N PHE A 65 -8.61 8.24 -14.15
CA PHE A 65 -7.23 8.29 -14.58
C PHE A 65 -6.41 8.76 -13.38
N ASP A 66 -5.51 7.91 -12.91
CA ASP A 66 -4.73 8.11 -11.70
C ASP A 66 -3.24 8.28 -12.00
N GLN A 67 -2.63 9.29 -11.41
CA GLN A 67 -1.19 9.52 -11.43
C GLN A 67 -0.66 9.58 -9.99
N GLY A 68 -0.45 8.41 -9.38
CA GLY A 68 0.21 8.28 -8.08
C GLY A 68 -0.65 8.67 -6.88
N THR A 69 -1.99 8.61 -6.98
CA THR A 69 -2.86 8.78 -5.80
C THR A 69 -3.19 7.46 -5.11
N GLY A 70 -2.85 6.31 -5.72
CA GLY A 70 -3.22 4.99 -5.20
C GLY A 70 -4.73 4.70 -5.25
N ALA A 71 -5.43 5.22 -6.27
CA ALA A 71 -6.89 5.27 -6.30
C ALA A 71 -7.58 3.92 -6.50
N GLY A 72 -6.84 2.83 -6.78
CA GLY A 72 -7.49 1.56 -7.07
C GLY A 72 -6.58 0.35 -7.10
N GLY A 73 -7.16 -0.78 -7.45
CA GLY A 73 -6.48 -2.05 -7.59
C GLY A 73 -6.07 -2.69 -6.26
N ILE A 74 -5.08 -3.58 -6.33
CA ILE A 74 -4.59 -4.38 -5.20
C ILE A 74 -4.00 -3.53 -4.07
N SER A 75 -3.39 -2.38 -4.38
CA SER A 75 -2.84 -1.45 -3.39
C SER A 75 -3.88 -0.88 -2.43
N THR A 76 -5.17 -1.01 -2.70
CA THR A 76 -6.22 -0.59 -1.77
C THR A 76 -6.41 -1.55 -0.61
N ILE A 77 -5.80 -2.73 -0.67
CA ILE A 77 -5.86 -3.79 0.33
C ILE A 77 -4.49 -4.37 0.67
N ASP A 78 -3.41 -3.63 0.45
CA ASP A 78 -2.04 -4.06 0.77
C ASP A 78 -1.78 -4.18 2.27
N ASP A 79 -2.46 -3.39 3.08
CA ASP A 79 -2.36 -3.33 4.54
C ASP A 79 -3.75 -3.39 5.21
N LYS A 80 -4.13 -4.53 5.73
CA LYS A 80 -5.46 -4.71 6.35
C LYS A 80 -5.44 -5.33 7.74
N THR A 81 -4.27 -5.42 8.36
CA THR A 81 -4.18 -5.84 9.76
C THR A 81 -4.68 -4.72 10.68
N PRO A 82 -5.55 -5.02 11.67
CA PRO A 82 -6.08 -4.00 12.57
C PRO A 82 -5.02 -3.32 13.42
N SER A 83 -4.96 -1.98 13.34
CA SER A 83 -4.08 -1.16 14.14
C SER A 83 -4.80 0.08 14.72
N ALA A 84 -4.28 0.65 15.79
CA ALA A 84 -4.76 1.89 16.39
C ALA A 84 -4.25 3.13 15.64
N ASN A 85 -3.17 3.00 14.89
CA ASN A 85 -2.56 4.11 14.14
C ASN A 85 -2.12 3.63 12.76
N GLU A 86 -0.88 3.22 12.61
CA GLU A 86 -0.29 2.64 11.41
C GLU A 86 0.07 1.18 11.69
N GLU A 87 0.51 0.45 10.71
CA GLU A 87 0.88 -0.95 10.77
C GLU A 87 2.22 -1.15 11.50
N VAL A 88 2.51 -2.40 11.85
CA VAL A 88 3.71 -2.76 12.65
C VAL A 88 5.04 -2.56 11.92
N TRP A 89 5.03 -2.28 10.64
CA TRP A 89 6.22 -1.94 9.83
C TRP A 89 6.38 -0.44 9.59
N ASP A 90 5.41 0.40 10.01
CA ASP A 90 5.54 1.85 9.82
C ASP A 90 6.70 2.41 10.63
N GLY A 91 7.52 3.18 9.95
CA GLY A 91 8.67 3.85 10.55
C GLY A 91 9.93 3.01 10.67
N LEU A 92 9.89 1.71 10.40
CA LEU A 92 11.07 0.86 10.30
C LEU A 92 11.84 1.18 9.01
N ASP A 93 13.17 0.98 9.04
CA ASP A 93 14.00 1.14 7.85
C ASP A 93 13.73 -0.01 6.89
N ALA A 94 13.18 0.29 5.72
CA ALA A 94 13.14 -0.67 4.63
C ALA A 94 14.52 -0.79 4.01
N VAL A 95 14.99 -2.02 3.80
CA VAL A 95 16.18 -2.28 2.97
C VAL A 95 15.86 -1.87 1.54
N THR A 96 16.70 -1.01 0.97
CA THR A 96 16.48 -0.49 -0.39
C THR A 96 16.53 -1.62 -1.41
N GLY A 97 15.42 -1.90 -2.08
CA GLY A 97 15.35 -2.84 -3.20
C GLY A 97 14.59 -4.13 -2.94
N ASP A 98 14.18 -4.39 -1.70
CA ASP A 98 13.33 -5.52 -1.38
C ASP A 98 11.86 -5.09 -1.22
N SER A 99 10.91 -5.99 -1.51
CA SER A 99 9.48 -5.64 -1.51
C SER A 99 8.92 -5.53 -0.11
N ASN A 100 9.50 -5.92 0.93
CA ASN A 100 8.99 -6.02 2.31
C ASN A 100 7.67 -6.82 2.45
N GLY A 101 7.41 -7.74 1.56
CA GLY A 101 6.23 -8.63 1.59
C GLY A 101 4.89 -7.94 1.33
N LEU A 102 4.86 -6.68 0.90
CA LEU A 102 3.62 -5.98 0.55
C LEU A 102 3.34 -6.08 -0.94
N VAL A 103 2.08 -6.30 -1.28
CA VAL A 103 1.62 -6.25 -2.66
C VAL A 103 1.53 -4.81 -3.15
N GLY A 104 1.88 -4.58 -4.40
CA GLY A 104 1.81 -3.27 -5.03
C GLY A 104 0.96 -3.28 -6.29
N GLY A 105 0.41 -2.14 -6.64
CA GLY A 105 -0.26 -1.90 -7.90
C GLY A 105 0.70 -1.42 -8.99
N GLY A 106 0.21 -1.32 -10.22
CA GLY A 106 0.96 -0.73 -11.34
C GLY A 106 1.37 0.71 -11.06
N ASN A 107 2.51 1.12 -11.61
CA ASN A 107 3.04 2.47 -11.48
C ASN A 107 2.10 3.51 -12.10
N GLY A 108 2.18 4.77 -11.63
CA GLY A 108 1.31 5.88 -11.99
C GLY A 108 1.02 6.06 -13.49
N GLY A 109 -0.12 6.69 -13.80
CA GLY A 109 -0.69 6.74 -15.14
C GLY A 109 -1.66 5.60 -15.42
N ALA A 110 -2.34 5.12 -14.38
CA ALA A 110 -3.28 4.01 -14.43
C ALA A 110 -4.71 4.45 -14.79
N PHE A 111 -5.42 3.62 -15.51
CA PHE A 111 -6.87 3.66 -15.60
C PHE A 111 -7.45 2.74 -14.54
N VAL A 112 -8.24 3.33 -13.64
CA VAL A 112 -8.90 2.62 -12.54
C VAL A 112 -10.39 2.55 -12.79
N TYR A 113 -10.97 1.38 -12.61
CA TYR A 113 -12.41 1.20 -12.51
C TYR A 113 -12.78 0.73 -11.11
N ALA A 114 -13.79 1.35 -10.50
CA ALA A 114 -14.33 0.97 -9.20
C ALA A 114 -15.86 0.93 -9.23
N ASN A 115 -16.44 -0.09 -8.59
CA ASN A 115 -17.87 -0.20 -8.40
C ASN A 115 -18.20 -0.98 -7.12
N SER A 116 -19.42 -0.84 -6.62
CA SER A 116 -19.92 -1.58 -5.47
C SER A 116 -21.31 -2.17 -5.76
N TYR A 117 -21.48 -3.41 -5.38
CA TYR A 117 -22.73 -4.16 -5.51
C TYR A 117 -23.15 -4.65 -4.13
N GLY A 118 -24.03 -3.88 -3.47
CA GLY A 118 -24.32 -4.09 -2.05
C GLY A 118 -23.07 -3.88 -1.21
N ASP A 119 -22.74 -4.86 -0.38
CA ASP A 119 -21.57 -4.81 0.50
C ASP A 119 -20.27 -5.33 -0.16
N THR A 120 -20.36 -5.69 -1.43
CA THR A 120 -19.18 -6.13 -2.22
C THR A 120 -18.66 -4.97 -3.04
N ALA A 121 -17.39 -4.62 -2.86
CA ALA A 121 -16.69 -3.62 -3.67
C ALA A 121 -15.64 -4.28 -4.55
N PHE A 122 -15.55 -3.80 -5.78
CA PHE A 122 -14.52 -4.17 -6.75
C PHE A 122 -13.73 -2.92 -7.16
N THR A 123 -12.43 -3.05 -7.24
CA THR A 123 -11.56 -2.07 -7.90
C THR A 123 -10.52 -2.79 -8.75
N GLY A 124 -10.28 -2.28 -9.94
CA GLY A 124 -9.25 -2.82 -10.82
C GLY A 124 -8.53 -1.68 -11.53
N GLN A 125 -7.27 -1.89 -11.84
CA GLN A 125 -6.47 -0.91 -12.55
C GLN A 125 -5.66 -1.53 -13.70
N LEU A 126 -5.35 -0.69 -14.67
CA LEU A 126 -4.53 -1.01 -15.83
C LEU A 126 -3.56 0.13 -16.06
N THR A 127 -2.27 -0.17 -16.03
CA THR A 127 -1.20 0.76 -16.39
C THR A 127 -0.56 0.29 -17.70
N LYS A 128 -0.69 1.08 -18.74
CA LYS A 128 -0.10 0.78 -20.03
C LYS A 128 1.43 0.90 -19.95
N GLY A 129 2.10 -0.11 -20.46
CA GLY A 129 3.56 -0.09 -20.59
C GLY A 129 4.08 1.10 -21.39
N ALA A 130 5.27 1.53 -21.08
CA ALA A 130 5.97 2.62 -21.73
C ALA A 130 7.33 2.17 -22.30
N SER A 131 7.77 2.80 -23.37
CA SER A 131 9.07 2.56 -23.97
C SER A 131 9.83 3.89 -24.17
N ASN A 132 11.14 3.87 -24.01
CA ASN A 132 11.99 5.01 -24.32
C ASN A 132 12.05 5.36 -25.82
N ASN A 133 11.65 4.44 -26.68
CA ASN A 133 11.43 4.70 -28.09
C ASN A 133 9.94 5.03 -28.27
N ALA A 134 9.59 6.06 -28.96
CA ALA A 134 8.24 6.59 -29.16
C ALA A 134 7.18 5.58 -29.73
N SER A 135 7.36 4.29 -29.52
CA SER A 135 6.39 3.23 -29.82
C SER A 135 5.60 2.89 -28.56
N ASP A 136 4.32 2.68 -28.71
CA ASP A 136 3.38 2.36 -27.61
C ASP A 136 3.60 0.97 -27.00
N ASP A 137 4.50 0.18 -27.53
CA ASP A 137 4.86 -1.15 -27.06
C ASP A 137 6.19 -1.13 -26.30
N ALA A 138 6.17 -1.55 -25.07
CA ALA A 138 7.37 -1.82 -24.28
C ALA A 138 8.04 -3.10 -24.78
N THR A 139 8.57 -3.09 -25.99
CA THR A 139 9.02 -4.33 -26.63
C THR A 139 10.50 -4.62 -26.49
N SER A 140 11.31 -3.71 -26.04
CA SER A 140 12.70 -3.94 -25.66
C SER A 140 13.47 -2.62 -25.59
N GLY A 141 14.32 -2.49 -24.63
CA GLY A 141 15.23 -1.36 -24.43
C GLY A 141 15.30 -0.97 -22.96
N GLU A 142 16.41 -0.46 -22.54
CA GLU A 142 16.58 0.06 -21.18
C GLU A 142 15.51 1.12 -20.88
N GLY A 143 14.86 1.01 -19.72
CA GLY A 143 13.82 1.92 -19.27
C GLY A 143 12.44 1.67 -19.87
N SER A 144 12.22 0.57 -20.59
CA SER A 144 10.89 0.12 -20.98
C SER A 144 10.21 -0.61 -19.83
N THR A 145 8.90 -0.43 -19.69
CA THR A 145 8.07 -1.16 -18.73
C THR A 145 6.94 -1.87 -19.47
N GLY A 146 6.61 -3.09 -19.06
CA GLY A 146 5.44 -3.83 -19.54
C GLY A 146 4.12 -3.17 -19.10
N THR A 147 3.01 -3.76 -19.53
CA THR A 147 1.67 -3.37 -19.06
C THR A 147 1.39 -4.08 -17.75
N SER A 148 0.98 -3.33 -16.74
CA SER A 148 0.56 -3.88 -15.44
C SER A 148 -0.96 -3.86 -15.32
N TRP A 149 -1.50 -4.84 -14.63
CA TRP A 149 -2.92 -4.86 -14.26
C TRP A 149 -3.09 -5.57 -12.92
N ASP A 150 -4.05 -5.12 -12.16
CA ASP A 150 -4.38 -5.71 -10.87
C ASP A 150 -5.82 -5.38 -10.46
N PHE A 151 -6.34 -6.11 -9.48
CA PHE A 151 -7.65 -5.87 -8.91
C PHE A 151 -7.72 -6.25 -7.44
N ALA A 152 -8.71 -5.69 -6.76
CA ALA A 152 -9.15 -6.08 -5.43
C ALA A 152 -10.66 -6.26 -5.39
N LEU A 153 -11.11 -7.26 -4.63
CA LEU A 153 -12.50 -7.54 -4.31
C LEU A 153 -12.63 -7.63 -2.79
N THR A 154 -13.52 -6.82 -2.22
CA THR A 154 -13.78 -6.82 -0.78
C THR A 154 -15.26 -7.01 -0.48
N ASN A 155 -15.58 -7.59 0.67
CA ASN A 155 -16.94 -7.67 1.17
C ASN A 155 -16.97 -7.37 2.67
N ALA A 156 -17.78 -6.38 3.04
CA ALA A 156 -17.85 -5.85 4.42
C ALA A 156 -18.94 -6.54 5.28
N SER A 157 -19.64 -7.55 4.76
CA SER A 157 -20.77 -8.18 5.45
C SER A 157 -20.95 -9.67 5.15
N LEU A 158 -19.86 -10.41 4.91
CA LEU A 158 -19.93 -11.90 4.82
C LEU A 158 -20.53 -12.52 6.09
N ALA A 159 -20.28 -11.91 7.24
CA ALA A 159 -20.96 -12.11 8.50
C ALA A 159 -20.99 -10.78 9.26
N GLU A 160 -21.86 -10.65 10.26
CA GLU A 160 -21.93 -9.46 11.11
C GLU A 160 -20.56 -9.16 11.75
N GLY A 161 -20.04 -7.96 11.53
CA GLY A 161 -18.72 -7.52 12.00
C GLY A 161 -17.53 -8.02 11.18
N MET A 162 -17.75 -8.81 10.13
CA MET A 162 -16.68 -9.37 9.29
C MET A 162 -16.46 -8.53 8.04
N ASN A 163 -15.19 -8.24 7.75
CA ASN A 163 -14.75 -7.70 6.47
C ASN A 163 -13.63 -8.59 5.92
N ALA A 164 -13.69 -8.92 4.64
CA ALA A 164 -12.70 -9.77 3.99
C ALA A 164 -12.47 -9.29 2.55
N GLY A 165 -11.30 -9.59 2.02
CA GLY A 165 -10.98 -9.27 0.63
C GLY A 165 -9.84 -10.10 0.08
N VAL A 166 -9.76 -10.08 -1.23
CA VAL A 166 -8.71 -10.72 -2.02
C VAL A 166 -8.26 -9.78 -3.12
N GLY A 167 -7.00 -9.85 -3.49
CA GLY A 167 -6.44 -9.12 -4.61
C GLY A 167 -5.45 -9.97 -5.39
N TYR A 168 -5.31 -9.66 -6.66
CA TYR A 168 -4.32 -10.27 -7.54
C TYR A 168 -3.90 -9.27 -8.62
N GLY A 169 -2.65 -9.36 -9.05
CA GLY A 169 -2.14 -8.55 -10.14
C GLY A 169 -0.87 -9.09 -10.76
N GLN A 170 -0.62 -8.63 -11.98
CA GLN A 170 0.64 -8.79 -12.69
C GLN A 170 1.25 -7.41 -12.88
N ILE A 171 2.38 -7.18 -12.21
CA ILE A 171 3.03 -5.89 -12.15
C ILE A 171 4.32 -5.96 -12.94
N ALA A 172 4.36 -5.23 -14.04
CA ALA A 172 5.53 -5.17 -14.88
C ALA A 172 6.62 -4.31 -14.24
N THR A 173 7.81 -4.86 -14.14
CA THR A 173 8.98 -4.13 -13.65
C THR A 173 9.75 -3.47 -14.79
N ALA A 174 10.52 -2.43 -14.47
CA ALA A 174 11.37 -1.78 -15.46
C ALA A 174 12.45 -2.75 -15.97
N MET A 175 12.57 -2.87 -17.30
CA MET A 175 13.58 -3.72 -17.91
C MET A 175 14.96 -3.08 -17.83
N THR A 176 15.93 -3.86 -17.39
CA THR A 176 17.34 -3.56 -17.56
C THR A 176 17.87 -4.21 -18.85
N SER A 177 19.01 -3.74 -19.34
CA SER A 177 19.62 -4.26 -20.56
C SER A 177 19.77 -5.78 -20.54
N GLY A 178 19.19 -6.45 -21.53
CA GLY A 178 19.27 -7.90 -21.71
C GLY A 178 18.12 -8.72 -21.10
N GLN A 179 17.13 -8.08 -20.50
CA GLN A 179 15.91 -8.74 -20.03
C GLN A 179 14.82 -8.75 -21.13
N ASN A 180 13.93 -9.73 -21.06
CA ASN A 180 12.77 -9.81 -21.93
C ASN A 180 11.62 -8.95 -21.38
N ALA A 181 10.70 -8.55 -22.27
CA ALA A 181 9.52 -7.73 -21.94
C ALA A 181 8.51 -8.39 -20.97
N ASP A 182 8.71 -9.66 -20.66
CA ASP A 182 7.80 -10.48 -19.87
C ASP A 182 8.23 -10.61 -18.39
N ASN A 183 9.04 -9.69 -17.87
CA ASN A 183 9.36 -9.63 -16.45
C ASN A 183 8.20 -8.98 -15.70
N GLU A 184 7.22 -9.80 -15.38
CA GLU A 184 6.08 -9.42 -14.56
C GLU A 184 6.21 -10.10 -13.20
N SER A 185 6.06 -9.32 -12.12
CA SER A 185 5.91 -9.89 -10.79
C SER A 185 4.43 -10.17 -10.54
N GLU A 186 4.14 -11.34 -9.97
CA GLU A 186 2.79 -11.67 -9.52
C GLU A 186 2.59 -11.21 -8.09
N HIS A 187 1.52 -10.47 -7.85
CA HIS A 187 1.13 -9.99 -6.53
C HIS A 187 -0.22 -10.58 -6.14
N MET A 188 -0.31 -11.11 -4.94
CA MET A 188 -1.53 -11.70 -4.42
C MET A 188 -1.68 -11.37 -2.94
N THR A 189 -2.90 -11.03 -2.50
CA THR A 189 -3.18 -10.81 -1.07
C THR A 189 -4.59 -11.27 -0.71
N ALA A 190 -4.75 -11.70 0.53
CA ALA A 190 -6.04 -12.00 1.11
C ALA A 190 -6.07 -11.57 2.59
N PHE A 191 -7.15 -10.96 3.01
CA PHE A 191 -7.33 -10.55 4.40
C PHE A 191 -8.70 -10.90 4.95
N VAL A 192 -8.78 -10.99 6.27
CA VAL A 192 -10.03 -11.02 7.01
C VAL A 192 -9.89 -10.20 8.29
N THR A 193 -10.89 -9.39 8.60
CA THR A 193 -11.02 -8.71 9.88
C THR A 193 -12.38 -9.02 10.50
N TYR A 194 -12.42 -9.07 11.82
CA TYR A 194 -13.65 -9.29 12.58
C TYR A 194 -13.74 -8.33 13.76
N SER A 195 -14.85 -7.61 13.83
CA SER A 195 -15.11 -6.63 14.88
C SER A 195 -16.27 -7.08 15.77
N VAL A 196 -16.06 -7.10 17.08
CA VAL A 196 -17.07 -7.37 18.07
C VAL A 196 -16.95 -6.43 19.26
N GLY A 197 -17.98 -5.60 19.48
CA GLY A 197 -17.95 -4.58 20.50
C GLY A 197 -16.81 -3.58 20.28
N MET A 198 -15.86 -3.51 21.22
CA MET A 198 -14.73 -2.61 21.15
C MET A 198 -13.46 -3.23 20.54
N VAL A 199 -13.50 -4.49 20.14
CA VAL A 199 -12.34 -5.26 19.69
C VAL A 199 -12.44 -5.53 18.20
N THR A 200 -11.36 -5.32 17.46
CA THR A 200 -11.18 -5.76 16.08
C THR A 200 -9.93 -6.62 16.00
N ALA A 201 -10.07 -7.83 15.49
CA ALA A 201 -8.96 -8.74 15.18
C ALA A 201 -8.93 -9.01 13.67
N GLY A 202 -7.76 -9.26 13.11
CA GLY A 202 -7.65 -9.59 11.69
C GLY A 202 -6.30 -10.20 11.35
N ALA A 203 -6.26 -10.78 10.16
CA ALA A 203 -5.07 -11.35 9.58
C ALA A 203 -5.04 -11.09 8.08
N GLN A 204 -3.85 -11.04 7.53
CA GLN A 204 -3.57 -10.87 6.12
C GLN A 204 -2.41 -11.76 5.70
N MET A 205 -2.50 -12.34 4.50
CA MET A 205 -1.40 -13.03 3.83
C MET A 205 -1.20 -12.38 2.47
N SER A 206 0.06 -12.14 2.12
CA SER A 206 0.45 -11.55 0.84
C SER A 206 1.57 -12.38 0.22
N TRP A 207 1.56 -12.50 -1.10
CA TRP A 207 2.58 -13.19 -1.88
C TRP A 207 3.04 -12.26 -2.98
N VAL A 208 4.34 -12.11 -3.09
CA VAL A 208 5.00 -11.39 -4.19
C VAL A 208 5.95 -12.37 -4.86
N GLU A 209 5.64 -12.74 -6.09
CA GLU A 209 6.54 -13.55 -6.91
C GLU A 209 7.31 -12.64 -7.85
N ASP A 210 8.59 -12.40 -7.55
CA ASP A 210 9.45 -11.54 -8.36
C ASP A 210 10.10 -12.34 -9.49
N ALA A 211 9.67 -12.08 -10.73
CA ALA A 211 10.20 -12.70 -11.93
C ALA A 211 11.52 -12.08 -12.41
N SER A 212 12.06 -11.06 -11.75
CA SER A 212 13.32 -10.44 -12.13
C SER A 212 14.52 -11.35 -11.89
N ALA A 213 15.55 -11.22 -12.73
CA ALA A 213 16.77 -12.02 -12.56
C ALA A 213 17.49 -11.62 -11.25
N GLY A 214 17.43 -12.50 -10.26
CA GLY A 214 17.98 -12.27 -8.93
C GLY A 214 17.02 -11.58 -7.96
N GLY A 215 15.76 -11.43 -8.35
CA GLY A 215 14.67 -11.01 -7.48
C GLY A 215 14.44 -11.97 -6.33
N ASP A 216 13.72 -11.52 -5.33
CA ASP A 216 13.27 -12.31 -4.20
C ASP A 216 11.75 -12.41 -4.23
N SER A 217 11.26 -13.65 -4.16
CA SER A 217 9.83 -13.88 -3.96
C SER A 217 9.57 -13.97 -2.46
N GLU A 218 8.49 -13.35 -2.02
CA GLU A 218 8.18 -13.20 -0.60
C GLU A 218 6.78 -13.70 -0.27
N GLU A 219 6.64 -14.31 0.89
CA GLU A 219 5.35 -14.58 1.52
C GLU A 219 5.29 -13.86 2.87
N ALA A 220 4.32 -12.96 3.01
CA ALA A 220 4.12 -12.20 4.23
C ALA A 220 2.82 -12.65 4.91
N THR A 221 2.91 -12.99 6.20
CA THR A 221 1.75 -13.30 7.04
C THR A 221 1.73 -12.36 8.23
N GLY A 222 0.64 -11.62 8.37
CA GLY A 222 0.45 -10.68 9.49
C GLY A 222 -0.88 -10.86 10.20
N TRP A 223 -0.91 -10.48 11.45
CA TRP A 223 -2.13 -10.37 12.23
C TRP A 223 -2.11 -9.14 13.14
N GLY A 224 -3.27 -8.65 13.51
CA GLY A 224 -3.40 -7.51 14.40
C GLY A 224 -4.64 -7.61 15.28
N LEU A 225 -4.54 -6.99 16.45
CA LEU A 225 -5.61 -6.82 17.40
C LEU A 225 -5.67 -5.35 17.82
N ALA A 226 -6.80 -4.70 17.55
CA ALA A 226 -7.05 -3.32 17.99
C ALA A 226 -8.24 -3.28 18.97
N VAL A 227 -8.11 -2.44 20.00
CA VAL A 227 -9.15 -2.28 21.04
C VAL A 227 -9.43 -0.79 21.24
N ASN A 228 -10.69 -0.41 21.09
CA ASN A 228 -11.19 0.92 21.45
C ASN A 228 -11.55 0.94 22.93
N LEU A 229 -10.62 1.38 23.80
CA LEU A 229 -10.79 1.32 25.25
C LEU A 229 -11.86 2.28 25.77
N MET A 230 -11.97 3.44 25.12
CA MET A 230 -12.99 4.45 25.38
C MET A 230 -13.08 5.40 24.19
N ASP A 231 -14.03 6.33 24.22
CA ASP A 231 -14.18 7.32 23.16
C ASP A 231 -12.87 8.07 22.89
N GLY A 232 -12.41 7.97 21.66
CA GLY A 232 -11.17 8.58 21.18
C GLY A 232 -9.87 7.86 21.56
N LEU A 233 -9.88 6.79 22.40
CA LEU A 233 -8.66 6.06 22.80
C LEU A 233 -8.65 4.64 22.24
N SER A 234 -7.69 4.33 21.41
CA SER A 234 -7.43 3.01 20.83
C SER A 234 -6.03 2.51 21.17
N VAL A 235 -5.89 1.22 21.31
CA VAL A 235 -4.61 0.52 21.49
C VAL A 235 -4.58 -0.69 20.57
N SER A 236 -3.44 -1.00 19.97
CA SER A 236 -3.27 -2.20 19.16
C SER A 236 -1.92 -2.88 19.41
N TYR A 237 -1.90 -4.15 19.06
CA TYR A 237 -0.69 -4.96 18.92
C TYR A 237 -0.83 -5.82 17.66
N GLY A 238 0.27 -6.03 16.96
CA GLY A 238 0.31 -6.90 15.79
C GLY A 238 1.69 -7.48 15.58
N GLU A 239 1.72 -8.50 14.75
CA GLU A 239 2.94 -9.17 14.30
C GLU A 239 2.84 -9.45 12.80
N ARG A 240 3.98 -9.45 12.13
CA ARG A 240 4.12 -9.86 10.74
C ARG A 240 5.42 -10.61 10.54
N GLU A 241 5.35 -11.70 9.78
CA GLU A 241 6.48 -12.50 9.35
C GLU A 241 6.59 -12.41 7.83
N ILE A 242 7.81 -12.26 7.29
CA ILE A 242 8.11 -12.28 5.87
C ILE A 242 9.10 -13.41 5.59
N GLU A 243 8.65 -14.40 4.83
CA GLU A 243 9.48 -15.50 4.34
C GLU A 243 10.06 -15.13 2.97
N HIS A 244 11.38 -15.12 2.87
CA HIS A 244 12.12 -14.89 1.65
C HIS A 244 12.44 -16.20 0.93
N GLN A 245 12.21 -16.27 -0.38
CA GLN A 245 12.50 -17.45 -1.18
C GLN A 245 13.98 -17.53 -1.61
N LYS A 246 14.71 -16.44 -1.47
CA LYS A 246 16.11 -16.35 -1.86
C LYS A 246 17.00 -17.10 -0.87
N HIS A 247 17.85 -17.97 -1.38
CA HIS A 247 18.62 -18.98 -0.62
C HIS A 247 19.47 -18.44 0.55
N ASN A 248 19.84 -17.18 0.56
CA ASN A 248 20.73 -16.61 1.59
C ASN A 248 20.00 -15.69 2.58
N LEU A 249 18.69 -15.53 2.43
CA LEU A 249 17.88 -14.71 3.30
C LEU A 249 17.24 -15.55 4.38
N THR A 250 16.97 -14.95 5.50
CA THR A 250 16.24 -15.55 6.62
C THR A 250 14.89 -14.86 6.76
N THR A 251 13.98 -15.48 7.45
CA THR A 251 12.67 -14.89 7.78
C THR A 251 12.86 -13.59 8.55
N GLU A 252 12.12 -12.56 8.15
CA GLU A 252 12.02 -11.29 8.85
C GLU A 252 10.80 -11.32 9.76
N ASP A 253 10.99 -10.95 11.03
CA ASP A 253 9.91 -10.84 12.01
C ASP A 253 9.72 -9.37 12.38
N GLN A 254 8.48 -8.90 12.36
CA GLN A 254 8.08 -7.55 12.72
C GLN A 254 6.98 -7.61 13.77
N GLU A 255 7.09 -6.79 14.81
CA GLU A 255 6.05 -6.63 15.83
C GLU A 255 5.92 -5.18 16.28
N GLY A 256 4.76 -4.82 16.79
CA GLY A 256 4.56 -3.44 17.21
C GLY A 256 3.33 -3.23 18.08
N ILE A 257 3.43 -2.16 18.86
CA ILE A 257 2.33 -1.63 19.67
C ILE A 257 2.03 -0.20 19.23
N ALA A 258 0.74 0.13 19.07
CA ALA A 258 0.32 1.49 18.81
C ALA A 258 -0.76 1.95 19.79
N VAL A 259 -0.73 3.23 20.12
CA VAL A 259 -1.74 3.93 20.91
C VAL A 259 -2.16 5.19 20.18
N ALA A 260 -3.44 5.41 20.01
CA ALA A 260 -3.98 6.63 19.44
C ALA A 260 -5.02 7.25 20.37
N TYR A 261 -4.88 8.55 20.61
CA TYR A 261 -5.87 9.32 21.35
C TYR A 261 -6.32 10.54 20.57
N THR A 262 -7.62 10.59 20.29
CA THR A 262 -8.26 11.69 19.53
C THR A 262 -9.03 12.61 20.48
N MET A 263 -8.75 13.90 20.44
CA MET A 263 -9.33 14.94 21.27
C MET A 263 -9.80 16.10 20.36
N GLY A 264 -11.05 16.08 19.96
CA GLY A 264 -11.57 17.07 19.01
C GLY A 264 -10.85 17.00 17.65
N ALA A 265 -10.16 18.07 17.27
CA ALA A 265 -9.38 18.13 16.04
C ALA A 265 -7.91 17.65 16.18
N ALA A 266 -7.50 17.24 17.37
CA ALA A 266 -6.14 16.76 17.62
C ALA A 266 -6.14 15.23 17.79
N LYS A 267 -5.21 14.55 17.12
CA LYS A 267 -4.88 13.14 17.32
C LYS A 267 -3.44 13.06 17.82
N ILE A 268 -3.24 12.36 18.91
CA ILE A 268 -1.90 12.06 19.47
C ILE A 268 -1.70 10.56 19.30
N THR A 269 -0.60 10.18 18.70
CA THR A 269 -0.24 8.77 18.47
C THR A 269 1.11 8.47 19.10
N PHE A 270 1.23 7.27 19.58
CA PHE A 270 2.47 6.65 19.99
C PHE A 270 2.55 5.30 19.32
N GLN A 271 3.70 4.97 18.75
CA GLN A 271 3.97 3.70 18.12
C GLN A 271 5.39 3.27 18.43
N ASN A 272 5.57 1.99 18.71
CA ASN A 272 6.87 1.35 18.84
C ASN A 272 6.81 0.04 18.05
N ASN A 273 7.57 0.00 16.99
CA ASN A 273 7.69 -1.15 16.10
C ASN A 273 9.11 -1.65 16.11
N GLU A 274 9.27 -2.95 16.02
CA GLU A 274 10.58 -3.61 16.00
C GLU A 274 10.61 -4.59 14.84
N THR A 275 11.77 -4.73 14.18
CA THR A 275 12.03 -5.77 13.21
C THR A 275 13.32 -6.51 13.53
N SER A 276 13.31 -7.80 13.28
CA SER A 276 14.51 -8.63 13.28
C SER A 276 14.77 -9.18 11.89
N ALA A 277 16.05 -9.29 11.53
CA ALA A 277 16.49 -9.74 10.22
C ALA A 277 15.91 -8.92 9.05
N ASN A 278 15.85 -7.60 9.22
CA ASN A 278 15.35 -6.65 8.24
C ASN A 278 15.89 -6.92 6.82
N GLY A 279 15.01 -7.02 5.82
CA GLY A 279 15.32 -7.43 4.45
C GLY A 279 15.91 -8.84 4.35
N GLY A 280 15.53 -9.74 5.24
CA GLY A 280 16.01 -11.12 5.27
C GLY A 280 17.47 -11.28 5.71
N THR A 281 18.11 -10.24 6.22
CA THR A 281 19.53 -10.28 6.62
C THR A 281 19.67 -10.57 8.11
N ALA A 282 20.20 -11.72 8.46
CA ALA A 282 20.39 -12.12 9.86
C ALA A 282 21.26 -11.11 10.64
N GLY A 283 20.74 -10.66 11.80
CA GLY A 283 21.42 -9.70 12.67
C GLY A 283 21.24 -8.22 12.30
N THR A 284 20.43 -7.92 11.29
CA THR A 284 19.98 -6.57 10.96
C THR A 284 18.64 -6.35 11.65
N ASN A 285 18.63 -5.55 12.69
CA ASN A 285 17.44 -5.23 13.47
C ASN A 285 17.20 -3.73 13.44
N ASP A 286 15.94 -3.32 13.51
CA ASP A 286 15.52 -1.93 13.60
C ASP A 286 14.39 -1.77 14.64
N GLU A 287 14.22 -0.52 15.20
CA GLU A 287 13.26 -0.21 16.28
C GLU A 287 12.65 1.20 16.07
#